data_4feaf8fa8b06a2b5d3e2a6297f226f65
#
_entry.id   4feaf8fa8b06a2b5d3e2a6297f226f65
#
_cell.length_a   1.000
_cell.length_b   1.000
_cell.length_c   1.000
_cell.angle_alpha   90.00
_cell.angle_beta   90.00
_cell.angle_gamma   90.00
#
_symmetry.space_group_name_H-M   'P 1'
#
loop_
_entity.id
_entity.type
_entity.pdbx_description
1 polymer ?
#
loop_
_entity_poly.entity_id
_entity_poly.type
_entity_poly.pdbx_seq_one_letter_code
_entity_poly.pdbx_strand_id
1 'polypeptide(L)'
;MAGVYGIDIGTSNFKMFSKDKDKILNEKNIIAIANKTEIFAFGDEAFEMYEKAPDNIVVSYPVKFGVIADIENMQTLLEKFTEKQSESKKLTGPSEFYIAVPTDITEVEKRAFYEIVVDAKVKAKNVYIVDKPVADAIGAGIDVTAAKGVMVVNIGADTTEISCLLYTSPSPRDPKTSR
;
A
#
# COMPACT_ATOMS: atom_id res chain seq x y z
N MET A 1 -22.01 -7.08 -0.86
CA MET A 1 -21.78 -6.03 -1.87
C MET A 1 -20.31 -6.06 -2.24
N ALA A 2 -19.94 -5.66 -3.45
CA ALA A 2 -18.52 -5.52 -3.84
C ALA A 2 -17.92 -4.32 -3.08
N GLY A 3 -16.83 -4.53 -2.33
CA GLY A 3 -16.17 -3.46 -1.60
C GLY A 3 -15.20 -2.69 -2.49
N VAL A 4 -14.96 -1.41 -2.16
CA VAL A 4 -13.90 -0.60 -2.78
C VAL A 4 -12.92 -0.19 -1.68
N TYR A 5 -11.64 -0.53 -1.90
CA TYR A 5 -10.58 -0.32 -0.93
C TYR A 5 -9.43 0.51 -1.53
N GLY A 6 -8.99 1.52 -0.80
CA GLY A 6 -7.74 2.23 -1.06
C GLY A 6 -6.66 1.72 -0.11
N ILE A 7 -5.46 1.42 -0.62
CA ILE A 7 -4.36 0.85 0.16
C ILE A 7 -3.09 1.68 -0.01
N ASP A 8 -2.45 2.02 1.11
CA ASP A 8 -1.08 2.55 1.19
C ASP A 8 -0.21 1.56 1.99
N ILE A 9 0.72 0.90 1.29
CA ILE A 9 1.63 -0.08 1.86
C ILE A 9 2.95 0.62 2.16
N GLY A 10 3.02 1.27 3.31
CA GLY A 10 4.23 1.94 3.77
C GLY A 10 5.17 1.02 4.55
N THR A 11 6.44 1.39 4.69
CA THR A 11 7.43 0.62 5.47
C THR A 11 7.00 0.46 6.93
N SER A 12 6.65 1.54 7.61
CA SER A 12 6.26 1.50 9.03
C SER A 12 4.79 1.19 9.25
N ASN A 13 3.91 1.70 8.39
CA ASN A 13 2.47 1.59 8.57
C ASN A 13 1.79 1.11 7.30
N PHE A 14 0.82 0.22 7.48
CA PHE A 14 -0.16 -0.18 6.48
C PHE A 14 -1.44 0.60 6.71
N LYS A 15 -1.98 1.21 5.66
CA LYS A 15 -3.25 1.93 5.73
C LYS A 15 -4.22 1.37 4.70
N MET A 16 -5.46 1.15 5.11
CA MET A 16 -6.53 0.70 4.23
C MET A 16 -7.80 1.50 4.50
N PHE A 17 -8.31 2.16 3.48
CA PHE A 17 -9.60 2.82 3.50
C PHE A 17 -10.67 1.93 2.88
N SER A 18 -11.79 1.74 3.55
CA SER A 18 -12.99 1.09 3.00
C SER A 18 -14.04 2.13 2.67
N LYS A 19 -14.34 2.30 1.38
CA LYS A 19 -15.33 3.26 0.90
C LYS A 19 -16.74 2.97 1.42
N ASP A 20 -17.11 1.69 1.49
CA ASP A 20 -18.48 1.30 1.89
C ASP A 20 -18.74 1.54 3.38
N LYS A 21 -17.69 1.47 4.20
CA LYS A 21 -17.77 1.65 5.65
C LYS A 21 -17.32 3.03 6.12
N ASP A 22 -16.76 3.84 5.22
CA ASP A 22 -16.09 5.11 5.54
C ASP A 22 -15.10 4.98 6.71
N LYS A 23 -14.31 3.89 6.69
CA LYS A 23 -13.41 3.52 7.79
C LYS A 23 -11.99 3.36 7.31
N ILE A 24 -11.06 3.94 8.05
CA ILE A 24 -9.62 3.78 7.84
C ILE A 24 -9.07 2.80 8.86
N LEU A 25 -8.38 1.76 8.39
CA LEU A 25 -7.46 0.96 9.17
C LEU A 25 -6.07 1.57 9.05
N ASN A 26 -5.39 1.80 10.17
CA ASN A 26 -3.99 2.21 10.22
C ASN A 26 -3.29 1.35 11.27
N GLU A 27 -2.39 0.48 10.83
CA GLU A 27 -1.68 -0.49 11.65
C GLU A 27 -0.19 -0.48 11.32
N LYS A 28 0.64 -0.94 12.24
CA LYS A 28 2.05 -1.18 11.94
C LYS A 28 2.20 -2.28 10.89
N ASN A 29 3.03 -2.04 9.88
CA ASN A 29 3.28 -3.00 8.80
C ASN A 29 4.36 -4.01 9.21
N ILE A 30 4.08 -4.81 10.24
CA ILE A 30 5.02 -5.72 10.90
C ILE A 30 4.34 -7.03 11.26
N ILE A 31 5.10 -8.13 11.22
CA ILE A 31 4.62 -9.47 11.54
C ILE A 31 5.59 -10.18 12.49
N ALA A 32 5.05 -10.94 13.43
CA ALA A 32 5.78 -11.81 14.33
C ALA A 32 5.46 -13.27 14.00
N ILE A 33 6.50 -14.07 13.69
CA ILE A 33 6.39 -15.47 13.29
C ILE A 33 7.11 -16.34 14.32
N ALA A 34 6.39 -17.30 14.90
CA ALA A 34 6.92 -18.30 15.78
C ALA A 34 7.32 -19.55 15.00
N ASN A 35 8.42 -20.21 15.43
CA ASN A 35 8.87 -21.48 14.89
C ASN A 35 9.01 -21.53 13.35
N LYS A 36 9.27 -20.36 12.72
CA LYS A 36 9.45 -20.14 11.27
C LYS A 36 8.18 -20.22 10.41
N THR A 37 7.04 -20.63 10.95
CA THR A 37 5.84 -20.89 10.12
C THR A 37 4.53 -20.40 10.73
N GLU A 38 4.49 -20.19 12.03
CA GLU A 38 3.25 -19.84 12.72
C GLU A 38 3.16 -18.34 12.97
N ILE A 39 2.07 -17.71 12.53
CA ILE A 39 1.82 -16.30 12.80
C ILE A 39 1.47 -16.15 14.27
N PHE A 40 2.33 -15.49 15.03
CA PHE A 40 2.15 -15.23 16.45
C PHE A 40 1.36 -13.94 16.69
N ALA A 41 1.76 -12.86 16.02
CA ALA A 41 1.11 -11.55 16.09
C ALA A 41 1.33 -10.76 14.79
N PHE A 42 0.55 -9.72 14.58
CA PHE A 42 0.70 -8.80 13.45
C PHE A 42 0.21 -7.40 13.80
N GLY A 43 0.63 -6.39 13.01
CA GLY A 43 0.23 -5.02 13.25
C GLY A 43 0.80 -4.46 14.56
N ASP A 44 0.01 -3.67 15.26
CA ASP A 44 0.43 -3.01 16.50
C ASP A 44 0.83 -4.01 17.60
N GLU A 45 0.17 -5.18 17.67
CA GLU A 45 0.54 -6.24 18.61
C GLU A 45 1.95 -6.80 18.34
N ALA A 46 2.31 -7.01 17.07
CA ALA A 46 3.66 -7.46 16.73
C ALA A 46 4.70 -6.36 16.98
N PHE A 47 4.34 -5.10 16.82
CA PHE A 47 5.22 -3.97 17.10
C PHE A 47 5.60 -3.86 18.57
N GLU A 48 4.71 -4.18 19.51
CA GLU A 48 5.01 -4.23 20.95
C GLU A 48 6.11 -5.25 21.28
N MET A 49 6.28 -6.29 20.44
CA MET A 49 7.28 -7.32 20.59
C MET A 49 8.60 -7.01 19.88
N TYR A 50 8.63 -5.96 19.05
CA TYR A 50 9.82 -5.60 18.28
C TYR A 50 11.01 -5.36 19.21
N GLU A 51 12.16 -5.98 18.90
CA GLU A 51 13.38 -5.98 19.72
C GLU A 51 13.26 -6.58 21.15
N LYS A 52 12.12 -7.19 21.47
CA LYS A 52 11.85 -7.80 22.78
C LYS A 52 11.38 -9.25 22.68
N ALA A 53 11.21 -9.75 21.46
CA ALA A 53 10.73 -11.10 21.24
C ALA A 53 11.75 -12.15 21.70
N PRO A 54 11.28 -13.30 22.24
CA PRO A 54 12.15 -14.43 22.54
C PRO A 54 12.73 -15.06 21.25
N ASP A 55 13.82 -15.82 21.37
CA ASP A 55 14.60 -16.36 20.26
C ASP A 55 13.81 -17.22 19.24
N ASN A 56 12.70 -17.79 19.67
CA ASN A 56 11.84 -18.59 18.79
C ASN A 56 10.82 -17.78 18.00
N ILE A 57 10.77 -16.45 18.19
CA ILE A 57 9.87 -15.53 17.47
C ILE A 57 10.68 -14.53 16.68
N VAL A 58 10.46 -14.49 15.36
CA VAL A 58 11.06 -13.52 14.47
C VAL A 58 10.05 -12.42 14.18
N VAL A 59 10.42 -11.18 14.48
CA VAL A 59 9.60 -9.99 14.20
C VAL A 59 10.24 -9.21 13.07
N SER A 60 9.50 -8.97 11.99
CA SER A 60 10.06 -8.35 10.79
C SER A 60 9.06 -7.44 10.07
N TYR A 61 9.64 -6.44 9.37
CA TYR A 61 8.92 -5.58 8.43
C TYR A 61 9.03 -6.18 7.02
N PRO A 62 7.92 -6.49 6.33
CA PRO A 62 7.96 -7.05 4.98
C PRO A 62 8.24 -6.00 3.89
N VAL A 63 8.14 -4.71 4.23
CA VAL A 63 8.46 -3.59 3.33
C VAL A 63 9.70 -2.89 3.86
N LYS A 64 10.67 -2.64 2.98
CA LYS A 64 11.93 -1.94 3.28
C LYS A 64 12.23 -0.94 2.17
N PHE A 65 12.67 0.24 2.54
CA PHE A 65 13.01 1.31 1.58
C PHE A 65 11.89 1.58 0.55
N GLY A 66 10.63 1.48 1.01
CA GLY A 66 9.46 1.73 0.16
C GLY A 66 9.06 0.61 -0.80
N VAL A 67 9.77 -0.53 -0.81
CA VAL A 67 9.47 -1.68 -1.67
C VAL A 67 9.19 -2.96 -0.88
N ILE A 68 8.46 -3.89 -1.47
CA ILE A 68 8.14 -5.17 -0.84
C ILE A 68 9.37 -6.07 -0.87
N ALA A 69 9.95 -6.32 0.30
CA ALA A 69 11.11 -7.19 0.49
C ALA A 69 10.74 -8.64 0.79
N ASP A 70 9.53 -8.87 1.34
CA ASP A 70 9.02 -10.19 1.71
C ASP A 70 7.57 -10.32 1.26
N ILE A 71 7.38 -10.96 0.11
CA ILE A 71 6.07 -11.09 -0.56
C ILE A 71 5.12 -11.95 0.27
N GLU A 72 5.59 -13.09 0.81
CA GLU A 72 4.74 -14.05 1.54
C GLU A 72 4.19 -13.42 2.83
N ASN A 73 5.04 -12.75 3.59
CA ASN A 73 4.64 -12.07 4.80
C ASN A 73 3.74 -10.86 4.50
N MET A 74 3.97 -10.14 3.40
CA MET A 74 3.12 -9.03 3.02
C MET A 74 1.72 -9.49 2.56
N GLN A 75 1.62 -10.58 1.80
CA GLN A 75 0.34 -11.22 1.45
C GLN A 75 -0.44 -11.63 2.70
N THR A 76 0.26 -12.27 3.63
CA THR A 76 -0.32 -12.68 4.91
C THR A 76 -0.86 -11.49 5.70
N LEU A 77 -0.09 -10.40 5.81
CA LEU A 77 -0.54 -9.17 6.47
C LEU A 77 -1.74 -8.55 5.77
N LEU A 78 -1.73 -8.50 4.44
CA LEU A 78 -2.86 -7.98 3.65
C LEU A 78 -4.15 -8.77 3.94
N GLU A 79 -4.07 -10.11 3.99
CA GLU A 79 -5.21 -10.96 4.35
C GLU A 79 -5.72 -10.62 5.75
N LYS A 80 -4.83 -10.54 6.74
CA LYS A 80 -5.17 -10.24 8.14
C LYS A 80 -5.77 -8.83 8.31
N PHE A 81 -5.18 -7.83 7.67
CA PHE A 81 -5.71 -6.46 7.72
C PHE A 81 -7.07 -6.34 7.02
N THR A 82 -7.26 -7.07 5.92
CA THR A 82 -8.55 -7.13 5.23
C THR A 82 -9.62 -7.79 6.09
N GLU A 83 -9.28 -8.88 6.79
CA GLU A 83 -10.16 -9.52 7.77
C GLU A 83 -10.55 -8.55 8.91
N LYS A 84 -9.56 -7.83 9.47
CA LYS A 84 -9.75 -6.83 10.53
C LYS A 84 -10.63 -5.66 10.06
N GLN A 85 -10.41 -5.15 8.85
CA GLN A 85 -11.20 -4.07 8.25
C GLN A 85 -12.64 -4.49 7.96
N SER A 86 -12.84 -5.71 7.49
CA SER A 86 -14.18 -6.22 7.16
C SER A 86 -15.00 -6.62 8.38
N GLU A 87 -14.39 -6.78 9.56
CA GLU A 87 -14.99 -7.32 10.78
C GLU A 87 -15.56 -8.74 10.57
N SER A 88 -15.14 -9.39 9.50
CA SER A 88 -15.54 -10.75 9.15
C SER A 88 -14.34 -11.52 8.61
N LYS A 89 -14.30 -12.83 8.85
CA LYS A 89 -13.20 -13.70 8.41
C LYS A 89 -13.01 -13.76 6.88
N LYS A 90 -13.93 -13.21 6.08
CA LYS A 90 -13.81 -13.16 4.61
C LYS A 90 -14.62 -11.98 4.05
N LEU A 91 -14.09 -11.32 3.05
CA LEU A 91 -14.87 -10.40 2.23
C LEU A 91 -16.05 -11.15 1.61
N THR A 92 -17.24 -10.57 1.72
CA THR A 92 -18.48 -11.22 1.29
C THR A 92 -18.71 -11.21 -0.23
N GLY A 93 -17.93 -10.41 -0.98
CA GLY A 93 -18.06 -10.29 -2.44
C GLY A 93 -16.77 -9.90 -3.14
N PRO A 94 -16.76 -9.91 -4.48
CA PRO A 94 -15.61 -9.44 -5.25
C PRO A 94 -15.39 -7.95 -5.01
N SER A 95 -14.14 -7.55 -4.78
CA SER A 95 -13.78 -6.20 -4.36
C SER A 95 -12.79 -5.55 -5.33
N GLU A 96 -12.78 -4.22 -5.36
CA GLU A 96 -11.84 -3.41 -6.13
C GLU A 96 -10.80 -2.81 -5.19
N PHE A 97 -9.53 -2.87 -5.60
CA PHE A 97 -8.42 -2.37 -4.82
C PHE A 97 -7.64 -1.31 -5.59
N TYR A 98 -7.39 -0.18 -4.96
CA TYR A 98 -6.55 0.92 -5.44
C TYR A 98 -5.31 0.98 -4.55
N ILE A 99 -4.13 0.72 -5.11
CA ILE A 99 -2.88 0.61 -4.36
C ILE A 99 -2.00 1.80 -4.72
N ALA A 100 -1.65 2.63 -3.73
CA ALA A 100 -0.68 3.70 -3.90
C ALA A 100 0.73 3.10 -3.88
N VAL A 101 1.50 3.35 -4.94
CA VAL A 101 2.89 2.87 -5.08
C VAL A 101 3.84 4.02 -5.33
N PRO A 102 5.10 3.96 -4.86
CA PRO A 102 6.12 4.96 -5.18
C PRO A 102 6.34 5.06 -6.70
N THR A 103 6.74 6.23 -7.17
CA THR A 103 7.01 6.46 -8.60
C THR A 103 8.40 6.03 -9.04
N ASP A 104 9.38 6.09 -8.13
CA ASP A 104 10.77 5.73 -8.40
C ASP A 104 11.05 4.27 -8.02
N ILE A 105 10.28 3.36 -8.62
CA ILE A 105 10.45 1.91 -8.46
C ILE A 105 10.49 1.23 -9.82
N THR A 106 11.14 0.08 -9.88
CA THR A 106 11.21 -0.74 -11.10
C THR A 106 9.86 -1.38 -11.44
N GLU A 107 9.68 -1.78 -12.70
CA GLU A 107 8.48 -2.52 -13.12
C GLU A 107 8.29 -3.85 -12.37
N VAL A 108 9.39 -4.48 -11.94
CA VAL A 108 9.34 -5.71 -11.13
C VAL A 108 8.77 -5.42 -9.74
N GLU A 109 9.24 -4.36 -9.10
CA GLU A 109 8.74 -3.91 -7.78
C GLU A 109 7.28 -3.46 -7.88
N LYS A 110 6.91 -2.72 -8.92
CA LYS A 110 5.53 -2.33 -9.18
C LYS A 110 4.62 -3.55 -9.35
N ARG A 111 5.10 -4.55 -10.07
CA ARG A 111 4.40 -5.81 -10.25
C ARG A 111 4.21 -6.56 -8.91
N ALA A 112 5.17 -6.52 -8.00
CA ALA A 112 5.04 -7.13 -6.68
C ALA A 112 3.88 -6.52 -5.89
N PHE A 113 3.67 -5.20 -5.92
CA PHE A 113 2.50 -4.55 -5.30
C PHE A 113 1.17 -5.04 -5.89
N TYR A 114 1.12 -5.30 -7.19
CA TYR A 114 -0.07 -5.85 -7.84
C TYR A 114 -0.30 -7.30 -7.44
N GLU A 115 0.72 -8.14 -7.51
CA GLU A 115 0.65 -9.59 -7.26
C GLU A 115 0.25 -9.91 -5.82
N ILE A 116 0.73 -9.16 -4.81
CA ILE A 116 0.32 -9.41 -3.41
C ILE A 116 -1.19 -9.30 -3.20
N VAL A 117 -1.90 -8.49 -3.99
CA VAL A 117 -3.37 -8.36 -3.86
C VAL A 117 -4.08 -9.41 -4.70
N VAL A 118 -3.58 -9.70 -5.91
CA VAL A 118 -4.18 -10.70 -6.81
C VAL A 118 -4.07 -12.11 -6.23
N ASP A 119 -2.90 -12.43 -5.66
CA ASP A 119 -2.61 -13.76 -5.13
C ASP A 119 -3.09 -13.96 -3.68
N ALA A 120 -3.40 -12.87 -2.97
CA ALA A 120 -3.99 -12.94 -1.64
C ALA A 120 -5.44 -13.45 -1.68
N LYS A 121 -5.89 -14.07 -0.60
CA LYS A 121 -7.26 -14.60 -0.46
C LYS A 121 -8.30 -13.51 -0.17
N VAL A 122 -8.15 -12.33 -0.79
CA VAL A 122 -9.01 -11.15 -0.55
C VAL A 122 -10.12 -10.96 -1.59
N LYS A 123 -10.34 -11.93 -2.48
CA LYS A 123 -11.36 -11.89 -3.54
C LYS A 123 -11.29 -10.62 -4.41
N ALA A 124 -10.08 -10.25 -4.82
CA ALA A 124 -9.88 -9.12 -5.72
C ALA A 124 -10.57 -9.40 -7.08
N LYS A 125 -11.41 -8.46 -7.53
CA LYS A 125 -11.98 -8.44 -8.87
C LYS A 125 -11.13 -7.60 -9.82
N ASN A 126 -10.80 -6.39 -9.35
CA ASN A 126 -9.95 -5.45 -10.07
C ASN A 126 -8.91 -4.89 -9.11
N VAL A 127 -7.69 -4.73 -9.61
CA VAL A 127 -6.58 -4.10 -8.88
C VAL A 127 -6.03 -2.97 -9.75
N TYR A 128 -5.98 -1.78 -9.18
CA TYR A 128 -5.49 -0.57 -9.84
C TYR A 128 -4.27 -0.04 -9.09
N ILE A 129 -3.21 0.22 -9.82
CA ILE A 129 -2.02 0.88 -9.30
C ILE A 129 -2.18 2.38 -9.51
N VAL A 130 -1.91 3.15 -8.46
CA VAL A 130 -1.98 4.62 -8.45
C VAL A 130 -0.63 5.16 -8.00
N ASP A 131 -0.11 6.15 -8.69
CA ASP A 131 1.13 6.81 -8.27
C ASP A 131 0.92 7.53 -6.94
N LYS A 132 1.75 7.23 -5.96
CA LYS A 132 1.63 7.70 -4.58
C LYS A 132 1.59 9.23 -4.47
N PRO A 133 2.42 10.01 -5.18
CA PRO A 133 2.33 11.47 -5.13
C PRO A 133 0.98 12.02 -5.61
N VAL A 134 0.34 11.36 -6.57
CA VAL A 134 -1.00 11.75 -7.05
C VAL A 134 -2.04 11.46 -5.97
N ALA A 135 -1.98 10.28 -5.35
CA ALA A 135 -2.86 9.91 -4.25
C ALA A 135 -2.69 10.86 -3.05
N ASP A 136 -1.44 11.20 -2.70
CA ASP A 136 -1.11 12.12 -1.60
C ASP A 136 -1.65 13.54 -1.88
N ALA A 137 -1.48 14.05 -3.10
CA ALA A 137 -2.01 15.36 -3.50
C ALA A 137 -3.55 15.42 -3.41
N ILE A 138 -4.23 14.40 -3.94
CA ILE A 138 -5.69 14.29 -3.86
C ILE A 138 -6.15 14.20 -2.40
N GLY A 139 -5.45 13.39 -1.59
CA GLY A 139 -5.73 13.25 -0.17
C GLY A 139 -5.54 14.55 0.62
N ALA A 140 -4.62 15.42 0.18
CA ALA A 140 -4.42 16.77 0.71
C ALA A 140 -5.43 17.81 0.18
N GLY A 141 -6.40 17.40 -0.66
CA GLY A 141 -7.41 18.29 -1.23
C GLY A 141 -6.90 19.14 -2.40
N ILE A 142 -5.79 18.75 -3.02
CA ILE A 142 -5.20 19.46 -4.15
C ILE A 142 -5.85 18.98 -5.45
N ASP A 143 -6.28 19.94 -6.28
CA ASP A 143 -6.75 19.64 -7.63
C ASP A 143 -5.55 19.38 -8.56
N VAL A 144 -5.29 18.10 -8.81
CA VAL A 144 -4.18 17.65 -9.67
C VAL A 144 -4.45 17.89 -11.16
N THR A 145 -5.67 18.31 -11.53
CA THR A 145 -6.05 18.65 -12.92
C THR A 145 -5.85 20.13 -13.24
N ALA A 146 -5.58 20.95 -12.22
CA ALA A 146 -5.32 22.37 -12.40
C ALA A 146 -4.00 22.59 -13.15
N ALA A 147 -3.97 23.59 -14.03
CA ALA A 147 -2.75 23.99 -14.78
C ALA A 147 -1.74 24.74 -13.89
N LYS A 148 -1.46 24.17 -12.72
CA LYS A 148 -0.48 24.69 -11.74
C LYS A 148 0.45 23.54 -11.33
N GLY A 149 1.75 23.85 -11.31
CA GLY A 149 2.74 22.92 -10.75
C GLY A 149 2.54 22.82 -9.22
N VAL A 150 2.51 21.59 -8.72
CA VAL A 150 2.44 21.28 -7.30
C VAL A 150 3.60 20.38 -6.93
N MET A 151 4.34 20.77 -5.91
CA MET A 151 5.38 19.91 -5.33
C MET A 151 4.79 19.18 -4.13
N VAL A 152 4.88 17.85 -4.15
CA VAL A 152 4.50 16.96 -3.06
C VAL A 152 5.77 16.41 -2.42
N VAL A 153 5.91 16.56 -1.11
CA VAL A 153 7.01 16.00 -0.33
C VAL A 153 6.41 15.01 0.66
N ASN A 154 6.65 13.72 0.44
CA ASN A 154 6.23 12.64 1.33
C ASN A 154 7.43 12.19 2.18
N ILE A 155 7.37 12.41 3.49
CA ILE A 155 8.41 12.03 4.44
C ILE A 155 7.93 10.77 5.16
N GLY A 156 8.47 9.62 4.72
CA GLY A 156 8.15 8.30 5.27
C GLY A 156 9.10 7.84 6.37
N ALA A 157 9.00 6.57 6.75
CA ALA A 157 9.87 5.95 7.75
C ALA A 157 11.29 5.69 7.22
N ASP A 158 11.39 5.17 5.99
CA ASP A 158 12.69 4.81 5.37
C ASP A 158 13.04 5.72 4.19
N THR A 159 12.04 6.35 3.57
CA THR A 159 12.22 7.11 2.33
C THR A 159 11.59 8.49 2.42
N THR A 160 12.17 9.44 1.72
CA THR A 160 11.56 10.73 1.44
C THR A 160 11.40 10.86 -0.08
N GLU A 161 10.18 11.02 -0.54
CA GLU A 161 9.84 11.18 -1.95
C GLU A 161 9.47 12.64 -2.23
N ILE A 162 10.10 13.24 -3.24
CA ILE A 162 9.82 14.61 -3.69
C ILE A 162 9.36 14.53 -5.13
N SER A 163 8.12 14.88 -5.38
CA SER A 163 7.49 14.80 -6.69
C SER A 163 6.89 16.13 -7.12
N CYS A 164 7.10 16.50 -8.38
CA CYS A 164 6.46 17.66 -8.98
C CYS A 164 5.34 17.20 -9.91
N LEU A 165 4.10 17.50 -9.55
CA LEU A 165 2.93 17.25 -10.37
C LEU A 165 2.67 18.47 -11.24
N LEU A 166 2.66 18.28 -12.56
CA LEU A 166 2.36 19.33 -13.53
C LEU A 166 1.36 18.76 -14.55
N TYR A 167 0.15 19.28 -14.53
CA TYR A 167 -0.79 19.00 -15.60
C TYR A 167 -0.49 19.91 -16.80
N THR A 168 0.01 19.32 -17.88
CA THR A 168 0.17 20.00 -19.17
C THR A 168 -0.79 19.39 -20.16
N SER A 169 -1.72 20.21 -20.68
CA SER A 169 -2.43 19.80 -21.90
C SER A 169 -1.42 19.77 -23.06
N PRO A 170 -1.47 18.78 -23.97
CA PRO A 170 -0.59 18.73 -25.13
C PRO A 170 -0.66 20.05 -25.89
N SER A 171 0.46 20.77 -25.98
CA SER A 171 0.55 21.99 -26.77
C SER A 171 0.67 21.60 -28.24
N PRO A 172 0.02 22.32 -29.17
CA PRO A 172 0.26 22.15 -30.61
C PRO A 172 1.73 22.35 -31.02
N ARG A 173 2.54 22.93 -30.14
CA ARG A 173 3.99 23.14 -30.31
C ARG A 173 4.85 22.01 -29.76
N ASP A 174 4.29 21.07 -29.04
CA ASP A 174 5.06 19.93 -28.55
C ASP A 174 5.47 19.08 -29.75
N PRO A 175 6.77 18.77 -29.92
CA PRO A 175 7.21 17.96 -31.04
C PRO A 175 6.55 16.57 -30.87
N LYS A 176 5.85 16.13 -31.93
CA LYS A 176 5.35 14.76 -31.99
C LYS A 176 6.56 13.84 -31.94
N THR A 177 6.83 13.22 -30.78
CA THR A 177 7.78 12.13 -30.72
C THR A 177 7.21 10.97 -31.52
N SER A 178 7.66 10.86 -32.78
CA SER A 178 7.41 9.67 -33.61
C SER A 178 8.15 8.51 -32.94
N ARG A 179 7.40 7.48 -32.56
CA ARG A 179 7.96 6.18 -32.28
C ARG A 179 8.24 5.44 -33.56
#